data_b22a61a69691cfabfea702d6474fe61b
#
_entry.id   b22a61a69691cfabfea702d6474fe61b
#
_cell.length_a   1.000
_cell.length_b   1.000
_cell.length_c   1.000
_cell.angle_alpha   90.00
_cell.angle_beta   90.00
_cell.angle_gamma   90.00
#
_symmetry.space_group_name_H-M   'P 1'
#
loop_
_entity.id
_entity.type
_entity.pdbx_description
1 polymer ?
#
loop_
_entity_poly.entity_id
_entity_poly.type
_entity_poly.pdbx_seq_one_letter_code
_entity_poly.pdbx_strand_id
1 'polypeptide(L)'
;MMIRNDMKKRMDIARAKVAHALELGGGHTILSTGITGDDARLARAVCEAGVTMLEPNHPAVALARGHKGVVTMHAAEQVRHEITVAQMAEVTRGVRAVCPKDTYITVGIPGGFTEVVPMPLTEADFEMMALAGADGLHTHKSSIEDLEELVTMAHKYGLLVDAYIGKASDLHTFGLPAETAEEVAKTAKMMQEVGTDMIGLMTGMSYEGVAAGEIHP
;
A
#
# COMPACT_ATOMS: atom_id res chain seq x y z
N MET A 1 -10.90 15.88 16.58
CA MET A 1 -9.42 16.00 16.72
C MET A 1 -8.92 14.85 17.58
N MET A 2 -8.32 13.84 16.96
CA MET A 2 -7.78 12.68 17.68
C MET A 2 -6.55 13.10 18.48
N ILE A 3 -6.40 12.61 19.71
CA ILE A 3 -5.33 13.01 20.62
C ILE A 3 -4.03 12.22 20.24
N ARG A 4 -2.86 12.87 20.31
CA ARG A 4 -1.56 12.29 19.92
C ARG A 4 -1.26 10.89 20.52
N ASN A 5 -1.73 10.62 21.74
CA ASN A 5 -1.61 9.30 22.38
C ASN A 5 -2.46 8.23 21.67
N ASP A 6 -3.59 8.60 21.08
CA ASP A 6 -4.45 7.65 20.34
C ASP A 6 -3.81 7.25 19.02
N MET A 7 -3.03 8.15 18.38
CA MET A 7 -2.31 7.85 17.14
C MET A 7 -1.17 6.86 17.37
N LYS A 8 -0.37 7.08 18.43
CA LYS A 8 0.68 6.11 18.80
C LYS A 8 0.09 4.74 19.08
N LYS A 9 -0.97 4.68 19.89
CA LYS A 9 -1.66 3.43 20.20
C LYS A 9 -2.20 2.75 18.94
N ARG A 10 -2.71 3.54 17.98
CA ARG A 10 -3.18 3.02 16.70
C ARG A 10 -2.06 2.37 15.90
N MET A 11 -0.91 3.04 15.79
CA MET A 11 0.27 2.48 15.12
C MET A 11 0.79 1.21 15.83
N ASP A 12 0.79 1.20 17.16
CA ASP A 12 1.21 0.02 17.93
C ASP A 12 0.26 -1.17 17.68
N ILE A 13 -1.05 -0.94 17.57
CA ILE A 13 -2.03 -1.96 17.19
C ILE A 13 -1.77 -2.46 15.75
N ALA A 14 -1.51 -1.55 14.81
CA ALA A 14 -1.21 -1.91 13.43
C ALA A 14 0.07 -2.78 13.34
N ARG A 15 1.14 -2.39 14.05
CA ARG A 15 2.38 -3.20 14.14
C ARG A 15 2.13 -4.56 14.78
N ALA A 16 1.28 -4.64 15.80
CA ALA A 16 0.93 -5.92 16.42
C ALA A 16 0.19 -6.85 15.44
N LYS A 17 -0.65 -6.32 14.54
CA LYS A 17 -1.29 -7.12 13.49
C LYS A 17 -0.26 -7.68 12.50
N VAL A 18 0.72 -6.88 12.09
CA VAL A 18 1.81 -7.34 11.20
C VAL A 18 2.63 -8.43 11.90
N ALA A 19 2.99 -8.23 13.17
CA ALA A 19 3.72 -9.22 13.96
C ALA A 19 2.93 -10.54 14.09
N HIS A 20 1.64 -10.45 14.36
CA HIS A 20 0.75 -11.61 14.43
C HIS A 20 0.65 -12.36 13.09
N ALA A 21 0.50 -11.62 11.99
CA ALA A 21 0.50 -12.21 10.65
C ALA A 21 1.82 -12.96 10.36
N LEU A 22 2.95 -12.40 10.78
CA LEU A 22 4.26 -13.03 10.66
C LEU A 22 4.38 -14.30 11.51
N GLU A 23 3.87 -14.30 12.75
CA GLU A 23 3.83 -15.49 13.61
C GLU A 23 3.03 -16.62 12.97
N LEU A 24 1.85 -16.32 12.42
CA LEU A 24 1.02 -17.29 11.70
C LEU A 24 1.72 -17.87 10.46
N GLY A 25 2.56 -17.08 9.81
CA GLY A 25 3.42 -17.49 8.69
C GLY A 25 4.73 -18.16 9.10
N GLY A 26 4.86 -18.65 10.32
CA GLY A 26 6.03 -19.36 10.81
C GLY A 26 7.19 -18.44 11.22
N GLY A 27 6.94 -17.16 11.44
CA GLY A 27 7.92 -16.17 11.87
C GLY A 27 8.78 -15.56 10.75
N HIS A 28 8.51 -15.89 9.49
CA HIS A 28 9.34 -15.43 8.36
C HIS A 28 8.57 -15.09 7.08
N THR A 29 7.28 -15.38 7.01
CA THR A 29 6.49 -15.12 5.79
C THR A 29 5.10 -14.61 6.14
N ILE A 30 4.63 -13.63 5.40
CA ILE A 30 3.25 -13.15 5.45
C ILE A 30 2.67 -13.26 4.04
N LEU A 31 1.46 -13.82 3.93
CA LEU A 31 0.69 -13.75 2.71
C LEU A 31 -0.15 -12.48 2.71
N SER A 32 0.21 -11.54 1.85
CA SER A 32 -0.59 -10.36 1.53
C SER A 32 -1.28 -10.53 0.19
N THR A 33 -2.48 -10.01 0.03
CA THR A 33 -3.17 -10.02 -1.25
C THR A 33 -3.82 -8.69 -1.56
N GLY A 34 -3.65 -8.23 -2.79
CA GLY A 34 -4.43 -7.16 -3.37
C GLY A 34 -5.90 -7.56 -3.46
N ILE A 35 -6.78 -6.64 -3.14
CA ILE A 35 -8.21 -6.80 -3.33
C ILE A 35 -8.59 -6.09 -4.62
N THR A 36 -9.08 -6.86 -5.60
CA THR A 36 -9.60 -6.28 -6.83
C THR A 36 -10.95 -5.63 -6.56
N GLY A 37 -10.94 -4.30 -6.54
CA GLY A 37 -12.14 -3.51 -6.45
C GLY A 37 -12.67 -3.29 -5.05
N ASP A 38 -13.95 -2.96 -5.02
CA ASP A 38 -14.75 -2.64 -3.84
C ASP A 38 -15.52 -3.87 -3.32
N ASP A 39 -15.04 -5.08 -3.61
CA ASP A 39 -15.75 -6.31 -3.29
C ASP A 39 -15.41 -6.83 -1.89
N ALA A 40 -16.19 -6.39 -0.90
CA ALA A 40 -16.12 -6.91 0.46
C ALA A 40 -16.33 -8.43 0.55
N ARG A 41 -17.00 -9.07 -0.43
CA ARG A 41 -17.16 -10.53 -0.49
C ARG A 41 -15.84 -11.22 -0.78
N LEU A 42 -15.03 -10.65 -1.68
CA LEU A 42 -13.69 -11.15 -1.96
C LEU A 42 -12.81 -11.01 -0.72
N ALA A 43 -12.83 -9.85 -0.05
CA ALA A 43 -12.09 -9.64 1.19
C ALA A 43 -12.45 -10.67 2.27
N ARG A 44 -13.74 -10.96 2.44
CA ARG A 44 -14.19 -12.02 3.35
C ARG A 44 -13.65 -13.39 2.97
N ALA A 45 -13.78 -13.76 1.70
CA ALA A 45 -13.36 -15.08 1.21
C ALA A 45 -11.85 -15.32 1.39
N VAL A 46 -11.02 -14.31 1.13
CA VAL A 46 -9.57 -14.44 1.31
C VAL A 46 -9.18 -14.48 2.79
N CYS A 47 -9.86 -13.75 3.67
CA CYS A 47 -9.67 -13.87 5.11
C CYS A 47 -10.09 -15.26 5.63
N GLU A 48 -11.20 -15.82 5.15
CA GLU A 48 -11.63 -17.19 5.47
C GLU A 48 -10.63 -18.24 4.97
N ALA A 49 -9.88 -17.93 3.91
CA ALA A 49 -8.77 -18.76 3.42
C ALA A 49 -7.47 -18.61 4.22
N GLY A 50 -7.45 -17.75 5.24
CA GLY A 50 -6.30 -17.56 6.14
C GLY A 50 -5.38 -16.40 5.79
N VAL A 51 -5.75 -15.53 4.84
CA VAL A 51 -4.99 -14.31 4.53
C VAL A 51 -5.19 -13.29 5.65
N THR A 52 -4.09 -12.72 6.16
CA THR A 52 -4.07 -11.78 7.29
C THR A 52 -3.63 -10.37 6.93
N MET A 53 -3.21 -10.15 5.68
CA MET A 53 -2.88 -8.82 5.14
C MET A 53 -3.62 -8.58 3.82
N LEU A 54 -4.28 -7.44 3.71
CA LEU A 54 -5.05 -7.04 2.53
C LEU A 54 -4.59 -5.67 2.03
N GLU A 55 -4.61 -5.53 0.71
CA GLU A 55 -4.20 -4.32 0.02
C GLU A 55 -5.24 -3.90 -1.04
N PRO A 56 -6.33 -3.22 -0.66
CA PRO A 56 -7.12 -2.49 -1.63
C PRO A 56 -6.33 -1.30 -2.18
N ASN A 57 -6.29 -1.15 -3.51
CA ASN A 57 -5.59 -0.04 -4.15
C ASN A 57 -6.42 0.60 -5.27
N HIS A 58 -6.17 1.88 -5.53
CA HIS A 58 -6.98 2.65 -6.48
C HIS A 58 -6.88 2.19 -7.93
N PRO A 59 -5.74 1.68 -8.47
CA PRO A 59 -5.73 1.07 -9.80
C PRO A 59 -6.66 -0.15 -9.88
N ALA A 60 -6.68 -1.01 -8.86
CA ALA A 60 -7.56 -2.17 -8.83
C ALA A 60 -9.04 -1.77 -8.78
N VAL A 61 -9.37 -0.69 -8.08
CA VAL A 61 -10.73 -0.11 -8.08
C VAL A 61 -11.09 0.45 -9.45
N ALA A 62 -10.18 1.13 -10.14
CA ALA A 62 -10.40 1.60 -11.51
C ALA A 62 -10.67 0.44 -12.48
N LEU A 63 -9.90 -0.65 -12.37
CA LEU A 63 -10.12 -1.87 -13.14
C LEU A 63 -11.49 -2.49 -12.85
N ALA A 64 -11.86 -2.67 -11.61
CA ALA A 64 -13.09 -3.31 -11.19
C ALA A 64 -14.35 -2.52 -11.57
N ARG A 65 -14.27 -1.21 -11.59
CA ARG A 65 -15.38 -0.32 -11.99
C ARG A 65 -15.62 -0.28 -13.49
N GLY A 66 -14.76 -0.94 -14.28
CA GLY A 66 -14.96 -1.10 -15.71
C GLY A 66 -14.86 0.20 -16.49
N HIS A 67 -13.88 1.06 -16.16
CA HIS A 67 -13.57 2.23 -16.97
C HIS A 67 -13.36 1.82 -18.43
N LYS A 68 -13.92 2.58 -19.36
CA LYS A 68 -13.89 2.22 -20.78
C LYS A 68 -12.44 2.03 -21.27
N GLY A 69 -12.15 0.86 -21.83
CA GLY A 69 -10.82 0.50 -22.31
C GLY A 69 -9.85 -0.02 -21.24
N VAL A 70 -10.26 -0.07 -19.98
CA VAL A 70 -9.46 -0.60 -18.89
C VAL A 70 -9.80 -2.08 -18.69
N VAL A 71 -8.92 -2.95 -19.19
CA VAL A 71 -9.09 -4.42 -19.13
C VAL A 71 -7.91 -5.13 -18.49
N THR A 72 -6.88 -4.38 -18.09
CA THR A 72 -5.68 -4.87 -17.41
C THR A 72 -5.26 -3.92 -16.31
N MET A 73 -4.47 -4.38 -15.34
CA MET A 73 -3.88 -3.52 -14.30
C MET A 73 -3.01 -2.42 -14.92
N HIS A 74 -2.24 -2.76 -15.97
CA HIS A 74 -1.44 -1.78 -16.70
C HIS A 74 -2.28 -0.61 -17.27
N ALA A 75 -3.44 -0.91 -17.88
CA ALA A 75 -4.36 0.12 -18.35
C ALA A 75 -4.99 0.90 -17.19
N ALA A 76 -5.26 0.23 -16.07
CA ALA A 76 -5.82 0.84 -14.86
C ALA A 76 -4.87 1.87 -14.21
N GLU A 77 -3.56 1.64 -14.28
CA GLU A 77 -2.55 2.58 -13.81
C GLU A 77 -2.64 3.95 -14.51
N GLN A 78 -3.03 3.97 -15.78
CA GLN A 78 -3.15 5.21 -16.55
C GLN A 78 -4.37 6.06 -16.17
N VAL A 79 -5.39 5.45 -15.59
CA VAL A 79 -6.66 6.10 -15.21
C VAL A 79 -6.90 6.12 -13.69
N ARG A 80 -5.94 5.67 -12.90
CA ARG A 80 -6.08 5.56 -11.45
C ARG A 80 -6.39 6.91 -10.77
N HIS A 81 -5.98 8.02 -11.37
CA HIS A 81 -6.29 9.37 -10.91
C HIS A 81 -7.80 9.74 -11.00
N GLU A 82 -8.61 8.95 -11.70
CA GLU A 82 -10.07 9.12 -11.72
C GLU A 82 -10.75 8.57 -10.45
N ILE A 83 -10.03 7.77 -9.66
CA ILE A 83 -10.48 7.31 -8.35
C ILE A 83 -10.14 8.39 -7.31
N THR A 84 -11.06 8.66 -6.41
CA THR A 84 -10.86 9.66 -5.33
C THR A 84 -10.50 8.98 -4.01
N VAL A 85 -9.86 9.74 -3.09
CA VAL A 85 -9.59 9.26 -1.72
C VAL A 85 -10.89 8.89 -1.00
N ALA A 86 -11.98 9.64 -1.22
CA ALA A 86 -13.29 9.33 -0.64
C ALA A 86 -13.83 7.97 -1.09
N GLN A 87 -13.63 7.61 -2.37
CA GLN A 87 -14.00 6.29 -2.88
C GLN A 87 -13.14 5.19 -2.26
N MET A 88 -11.83 5.42 -2.09
CA MET A 88 -10.95 4.46 -1.41
C MET A 88 -11.31 4.30 0.07
N ALA A 89 -11.72 5.37 0.74
CA ALA A 89 -12.23 5.28 2.11
C ALA A 89 -13.53 4.47 2.21
N GLU A 90 -14.42 4.56 1.23
CA GLU A 90 -15.63 3.73 1.16
C GLU A 90 -15.27 2.24 0.98
N VAL A 91 -14.39 1.92 0.03
CA VAL A 91 -13.87 0.57 -0.18
C VAL A 91 -13.24 0.02 1.11
N THR A 92 -12.39 0.82 1.75
CA THR A 92 -11.72 0.43 2.99
C THR A 92 -12.70 0.12 4.12
N ARG A 93 -13.76 0.95 4.30
CA ARG A 93 -14.82 0.66 5.27
C ARG A 93 -15.54 -0.66 4.98
N GLY A 94 -15.86 -0.91 3.71
CA GLY A 94 -16.49 -2.17 3.29
C GLY A 94 -15.62 -3.39 3.58
N VAL A 95 -14.33 -3.32 3.26
CA VAL A 95 -13.35 -4.37 3.54
C VAL A 95 -13.20 -4.57 5.05
N ARG A 96 -12.98 -3.50 5.81
CA ARG A 96 -12.83 -3.58 7.29
C ARG A 96 -14.05 -4.18 7.98
N ALA A 97 -15.24 -3.91 7.48
CA ALA A 97 -16.48 -4.42 8.08
C ALA A 97 -16.64 -5.94 8.01
N VAL A 98 -15.95 -6.61 7.08
CA VAL A 98 -16.07 -8.05 6.86
C VAL A 98 -14.83 -8.85 7.27
N CYS A 99 -13.71 -8.19 7.49
CA CYS A 99 -12.46 -8.82 7.88
C CYS A 99 -12.34 -8.98 9.40
N PRO A 100 -11.63 -10.01 9.89
CA PRO A 100 -11.23 -10.12 11.29
C PRO A 100 -10.55 -8.85 11.80
N LYS A 101 -10.62 -8.61 13.11
CA LYS A 101 -10.05 -7.38 13.71
C LYS A 101 -8.52 -7.33 13.64
N ASP A 102 -7.90 -8.47 13.61
CA ASP A 102 -6.45 -8.68 13.51
C ASP A 102 -5.91 -8.67 12.07
N THR A 103 -6.80 -8.63 11.06
CA THR A 103 -6.37 -8.42 9.67
C THR A 103 -5.76 -7.03 9.52
N TYR A 104 -4.52 -6.96 9.01
CA TYR A 104 -3.87 -5.72 8.61
C TYR A 104 -4.38 -5.27 7.24
N ILE A 105 -4.77 -4.01 7.13
CA ILE A 105 -5.25 -3.41 5.87
C ILE A 105 -4.38 -2.20 5.54
N THR A 106 -3.57 -2.34 4.50
CA THR A 106 -2.85 -1.23 3.88
C THR A 106 -3.56 -0.81 2.60
N VAL A 107 -3.56 0.48 2.28
CA VAL A 107 -4.40 1.00 1.20
C VAL A 107 -3.60 1.88 0.26
N GLY A 108 -3.62 1.54 -1.03
CA GLY A 108 -3.12 2.41 -2.09
C GLY A 108 -4.15 3.48 -2.45
N ILE A 109 -3.83 4.75 -2.22
CA ILE A 109 -4.71 5.89 -2.46
C ILE A 109 -4.16 6.81 -3.56
N PRO A 110 -5.03 7.53 -4.31
CA PRO A 110 -4.58 8.57 -5.22
C PRO A 110 -3.78 9.63 -4.45
N GLY A 111 -2.66 10.06 -5.03
CA GLY A 111 -1.69 10.95 -4.36
C GLY A 111 -0.68 10.23 -3.46
N GLY A 112 -0.94 8.99 -3.06
CA GLY A 112 -0.01 8.13 -2.33
C GLY A 112 1.06 7.51 -3.23
N PHE A 113 0.84 7.47 -4.54
CA PHE A 113 1.80 7.00 -5.54
C PHE A 113 2.49 8.17 -6.25
N THR A 114 3.48 7.89 -7.08
CA THR A 114 3.93 8.86 -8.09
C THR A 114 2.92 8.86 -9.22
N GLU A 115 2.05 9.83 -9.21
CA GLU A 115 0.86 9.85 -10.08
C GLU A 115 1.18 10.37 -11.49
N VAL A 116 0.50 9.81 -12.50
CA VAL A 116 0.51 10.31 -13.88
C VAL A 116 -0.05 11.74 -13.95
N VAL A 117 -1.07 12.02 -13.14
CA VAL A 117 -1.63 13.35 -12.93
C VAL A 117 -1.42 13.74 -11.47
N PRO A 118 -0.81 14.89 -11.18
CA PRO A 118 -0.56 15.31 -9.80
C PRO A 118 -1.84 15.32 -8.95
N MET A 119 -1.80 14.63 -7.82
CA MET A 119 -2.92 14.52 -6.89
C MET A 119 -2.40 14.83 -5.47
N PRO A 120 -2.39 16.10 -5.05
CA PRO A 120 -1.91 16.47 -3.73
C PRO A 120 -2.83 15.91 -2.65
N LEU A 121 -2.26 15.28 -1.62
CA LEU A 121 -2.98 14.83 -0.44
C LEU A 121 -3.08 15.96 0.59
N THR A 122 -4.20 16.01 1.28
CA THR A 122 -4.45 16.92 2.39
C THR A 122 -4.50 16.16 3.71
N GLU A 123 -4.37 16.86 4.83
CA GLU A 123 -4.54 16.25 6.17
C GLU A 123 -5.89 15.53 6.32
N ALA A 124 -6.94 16.07 5.71
CA ALA A 124 -8.28 15.47 5.75
C ALA A 124 -8.33 14.09 5.05
N ASP A 125 -7.50 13.87 4.03
CA ASP A 125 -7.41 12.58 3.34
C ASP A 125 -6.81 11.50 4.24
N PHE A 126 -5.74 11.82 4.99
CA PHE A 126 -5.15 10.90 5.96
C PHE A 126 -6.10 10.60 7.12
N GLU A 127 -6.79 11.61 7.65
CA GLU A 127 -7.81 11.42 8.68
C GLU A 127 -8.95 10.54 8.17
N MET A 128 -9.42 10.77 6.95
CA MET A 128 -10.48 10.00 6.30
C MET A 128 -10.09 8.52 6.17
N MET A 129 -8.87 8.21 5.74
CA MET A 129 -8.39 6.84 5.62
C MET A 129 -8.25 6.17 6.99
N ALA A 130 -7.73 6.89 7.98
CA ALA A 130 -7.65 6.41 9.34
C ALA A 130 -9.04 6.07 9.91
N LEU A 131 -10.03 6.93 9.71
CA LEU A 131 -11.43 6.72 10.15
C LEU A 131 -12.13 5.62 9.35
N ALA A 132 -11.74 5.38 8.10
CA ALA A 132 -12.24 4.28 7.29
C ALA A 132 -11.76 2.89 7.77
N GLY A 133 -10.73 2.84 8.62
CA GLY A 133 -10.21 1.60 9.21
C GLY A 133 -8.99 1.03 8.51
N ALA A 134 -8.28 1.84 7.70
CA ALA A 134 -6.95 1.50 7.22
C ALA A 134 -5.97 1.39 8.40
N ASP A 135 -5.08 0.44 8.39
CA ASP A 135 -3.97 0.33 9.33
C ASP A 135 -2.70 1.00 8.78
N GLY A 136 -2.58 1.07 7.47
CA GLY A 136 -1.46 1.69 6.78
C GLY A 136 -1.82 2.19 5.38
N LEU A 137 -0.86 2.88 4.77
CA LEU A 137 -0.89 3.31 3.37
C LEU A 137 0.20 2.59 2.59
N HIS A 138 -0.20 2.04 1.47
CA HIS A 138 0.68 1.45 0.46
C HIS A 138 1.11 2.55 -0.53
N THR A 139 2.40 2.67 -0.79
CA THR A 139 2.93 3.76 -1.61
C THR A 139 3.98 3.32 -2.61
N HIS A 140 3.95 3.95 -3.78
CA HIS A 140 4.95 3.86 -4.83
C HIS A 140 5.58 5.24 -5.11
N LYS A 141 5.86 6.02 -4.07
CA LYS A 141 6.62 7.27 -4.24
C LYS A 141 8.02 6.98 -4.80
N SER A 142 8.45 7.77 -5.79
CA SER A 142 9.70 7.57 -6.51
C SER A 142 10.83 8.50 -6.06
N SER A 143 10.58 9.39 -5.08
CA SER A 143 11.60 10.21 -4.43
C SER A 143 11.55 10.03 -2.92
N ILE A 144 12.70 10.19 -2.26
CA ILE A 144 12.80 10.07 -0.81
C ILE A 144 12.09 11.24 -0.11
N GLU A 145 12.11 12.41 -0.71
CA GLU A 145 11.47 13.62 -0.20
C GLU A 145 9.96 13.46 -0.15
N ASP A 146 9.34 12.97 -1.25
CA ASP A 146 7.90 12.70 -1.31
C ASP A 146 7.49 11.59 -0.35
N LEU A 147 8.36 10.59 -0.17
CA LEU A 147 8.13 9.50 0.77
C LEU A 147 8.19 10.00 2.23
N GLU A 148 9.16 10.85 2.58
CA GLU A 148 9.29 11.45 3.92
C GLU A 148 8.07 12.29 4.27
N GLU A 149 7.58 13.10 3.32
CA GLU A 149 6.36 13.88 3.50
C GLU A 149 5.15 12.98 3.77
N LEU A 150 4.97 11.94 2.94
CA LEU A 150 3.89 10.98 3.09
C LEU A 150 3.96 10.24 4.44
N VAL A 151 5.14 9.75 4.84
CA VAL A 151 5.36 9.05 6.12
C VAL A 151 5.03 9.97 7.30
N THR A 152 5.53 11.21 7.27
CA THR A 152 5.28 12.19 8.32
C THR A 152 3.78 12.43 8.50
N MET A 153 3.06 12.59 7.40
CA MET A 153 1.62 12.82 7.44
C MET A 153 0.85 11.57 7.86
N ALA A 154 1.19 10.40 7.34
CA ALA A 154 0.55 9.14 7.71
C ALA A 154 0.69 8.87 9.22
N HIS A 155 1.89 8.98 9.76
CA HIS A 155 2.15 8.80 11.19
C HIS A 155 1.40 9.79 12.09
N LYS A 156 1.22 11.03 11.63
CA LYS A 156 0.40 12.04 12.32
C LYS A 156 -1.03 11.56 12.53
N TYR A 157 -1.56 10.72 11.64
CA TYR A 157 -2.90 10.13 11.70
C TYR A 157 -2.91 8.66 12.14
N GLY A 158 -1.78 8.15 12.61
CA GLY A 158 -1.64 6.80 13.15
C GLY A 158 -1.72 5.69 12.11
N LEU A 159 -1.35 5.99 10.87
CA LEU A 159 -1.23 5.04 9.77
C LEU A 159 0.23 4.64 9.60
N LEU A 160 0.50 3.34 9.41
CA LEU A 160 1.82 2.87 8.98
C LEU A 160 2.02 3.15 7.48
N VAL A 161 3.26 3.03 7.01
CA VAL A 161 3.57 3.17 5.58
C VAL A 161 4.38 1.97 5.13
N ASP A 162 3.89 1.30 4.09
CA ASP A 162 4.64 0.33 3.30
C ASP A 162 5.00 0.95 1.95
N ALA A 163 6.30 0.99 1.66
CA ALA A 163 6.84 1.62 0.46
C ALA A 163 7.75 0.65 -0.29
N TYR A 164 7.97 0.93 -1.57
CA TYR A 164 8.63 -0.01 -2.47
C TYR A 164 9.90 0.54 -3.08
N ILE A 165 10.82 -0.39 -3.36
CA ILE A 165 12.00 -0.19 -4.21
C ILE A 165 11.71 -0.93 -5.51
N GLY A 166 11.88 -0.26 -6.63
CA GLY A 166 11.65 -0.80 -7.96
C GLY A 166 12.80 -0.49 -8.92
N LYS A 167 12.76 -1.09 -10.11
CA LYS A 167 13.75 -0.81 -11.14
C LYS A 167 13.49 0.55 -11.79
N ALA A 168 14.54 1.36 -11.93
CA ALA A 168 14.48 2.63 -12.63
C ALA A 168 14.12 2.48 -14.12
N SER A 169 14.45 1.34 -14.71
CA SER A 169 14.15 1.01 -16.11
C SER A 169 12.70 0.62 -16.39
N ASP A 170 11.89 0.40 -15.35
CA ASP A 170 10.49 0.07 -15.55
C ASP A 170 9.71 1.28 -16.11
N LEU A 171 8.83 1.01 -17.06
CA LEU A 171 7.96 2.02 -17.69
C LEU A 171 7.03 2.72 -16.68
N HIS A 172 6.79 2.06 -15.56
CA HIS A 172 6.05 2.59 -14.41
C HIS A 172 7.01 2.63 -13.23
N THR A 173 7.18 3.80 -12.66
CA THR A 173 8.00 3.95 -11.45
C THR A 173 7.28 3.34 -10.25
N PHE A 174 7.71 2.15 -9.85
CA PHE A 174 7.17 1.43 -8.69
C PHE A 174 8.03 1.66 -7.46
N GLY A 175 7.99 2.87 -6.93
CA GLY A 175 8.72 3.22 -5.74
C GLY A 175 10.09 3.85 -6.02
N LEU A 176 10.97 3.81 -5.03
CA LEU A 176 12.32 4.38 -5.13
C LEU A 176 13.18 3.51 -6.05
N PRO A 177 13.91 4.13 -7.00
CA PRO A 177 14.68 3.37 -7.98
C PRO A 177 15.94 2.74 -7.40
N ALA A 178 16.19 1.45 -7.71
CA ALA A 178 17.47 0.78 -7.50
C ALA A 178 17.63 -0.37 -8.49
N GLU A 179 18.83 -0.56 -9.02
CA GLU A 179 19.15 -1.54 -10.05
C GLU A 179 20.02 -2.70 -9.55
N THR A 180 20.81 -2.46 -8.51
CA THR A 180 21.75 -3.44 -7.94
C THR A 180 21.42 -3.74 -6.48
N ALA A 181 21.87 -4.88 -5.97
CA ALA A 181 21.70 -5.26 -4.57
C ALA A 181 22.28 -4.21 -3.59
N GLU A 182 23.41 -3.59 -3.96
CA GLU A 182 24.02 -2.52 -3.16
C GLU A 182 23.15 -1.25 -3.13
N GLU A 183 22.60 -0.86 -4.28
CA GLU A 183 21.66 0.27 -4.36
C GLU A 183 20.36 -0.03 -3.60
N VAL A 184 19.81 -1.24 -3.72
CA VAL A 184 18.64 -1.68 -2.94
C VAL A 184 18.91 -1.55 -1.44
N ALA A 185 20.06 -2.05 -0.96
CA ALA A 185 20.42 -1.96 0.45
C ALA A 185 20.60 -0.50 0.91
N LYS A 186 21.20 0.36 0.09
CA LYS A 186 21.34 1.79 0.37
C LYS A 186 19.97 2.48 0.42
N THR A 187 19.13 2.25 -0.58
CA THR A 187 17.79 2.83 -0.68
C THR A 187 16.91 2.38 0.50
N ALA A 188 16.98 1.10 0.88
CA ALA A 188 16.25 0.60 2.04
C ALA A 188 16.66 1.30 3.35
N LYS A 189 17.95 1.62 3.54
CA LYS A 189 18.41 2.40 4.69
C LYS A 189 17.85 3.81 4.69
N MET A 190 17.84 4.49 3.52
CA MET A 190 17.24 5.82 3.39
C MET A 190 15.74 5.79 3.74
N MET A 191 15.01 4.78 3.26
CA MET A 191 13.60 4.59 3.60
C MET A 191 13.38 4.35 5.10
N GLN A 192 14.25 3.57 5.73
CA GLN A 192 14.22 3.36 7.18
C GLN A 192 14.48 4.67 7.94
N GLU A 193 15.41 5.49 7.49
CA GLU A 193 15.76 6.79 8.11
C GLU A 193 14.61 7.78 8.07
N VAL A 194 13.80 7.80 7.01
CA VAL A 194 12.58 8.62 6.91
C VAL A 194 11.38 8.02 7.62
N GLY A 195 11.52 6.82 8.21
CA GLY A 195 10.51 6.21 9.08
C GLY A 195 9.52 5.28 8.38
N THR A 196 9.83 4.78 7.18
CA THR A 196 9.02 3.74 6.52
C THR A 196 8.90 2.51 7.41
N ASP A 197 7.69 2.01 7.62
CA ASP A 197 7.42 0.88 8.52
C ASP A 197 7.66 -0.48 7.86
N MET A 198 7.41 -0.60 6.56
CA MET A 198 7.65 -1.81 5.77
C MET A 198 8.24 -1.45 4.41
N ILE A 199 9.18 -2.26 3.94
CA ILE A 199 9.87 -2.05 2.67
C ILE A 199 9.66 -3.29 1.79
N GLY A 200 9.12 -3.08 0.59
CA GLY A 200 8.93 -4.10 -0.42
C GLY A 200 9.86 -3.93 -1.61
N LEU A 201 10.13 -5.03 -2.30
CA LEU A 201 10.83 -5.04 -3.58
C LEU A 201 9.82 -5.32 -4.70
N MET A 202 9.80 -4.47 -5.71
CA MET A 202 8.96 -4.65 -6.89
C MET A 202 9.78 -5.10 -8.08
N THR A 203 9.27 -6.10 -8.78
CA THR A 203 9.89 -6.59 -10.03
C THR A 203 9.35 -5.89 -11.28
N GLY A 204 8.45 -4.92 -11.10
CA GLY A 204 7.76 -4.22 -12.18
C GLY A 204 6.53 -4.97 -12.70
N MET A 205 5.87 -4.37 -13.69
CA MET A 205 4.64 -4.93 -14.31
C MET A 205 4.92 -5.98 -15.40
N SER A 206 6.13 -6.07 -15.87
CA SER A 206 6.53 -7.05 -16.90
C SER A 206 7.14 -8.29 -16.26
N TYR A 207 6.28 -9.16 -15.83
CA TYR A 207 6.71 -10.39 -15.15
C TYR A 207 7.24 -11.50 -16.08
N GLU A 208 7.21 -11.39 -17.33
CA GLU A 208 7.65 -12.30 -18.42
C GLU A 208 8.40 -13.58 -17.98
N GLY A 209 7.98 -14.19 -16.88
CA GLY A 209 8.55 -15.40 -16.33
C GLY A 209 9.87 -15.23 -15.56
N VAL A 210 10.32 -14.01 -15.29
CA VAL A 210 11.54 -13.75 -14.52
C VAL A 210 11.23 -13.79 -13.03
N ALA A 211 11.96 -14.60 -12.28
CA ALA A 211 11.79 -14.68 -10.83
C ALA A 211 12.33 -13.42 -10.12
N ALA A 212 11.69 -13.01 -9.02
CA ALA A 212 12.10 -11.84 -8.25
C ALA A 212 13.57 -11.87 -7.83
N GLY A 213 14.10 -13.05 -7.44
CA GLY A 213 15.52 -13.23 -7.10
C GLY A 213 16.51 -13.10 -8.25
N GLU A 214 16.04 -13.10 -9.51
CA GLU A 214 16.88 -12.84 -10.70
C GLU A 214 16.94 -11.35 -11.02
N ILE A 215 15.98 -10.57 -10.53
CA ILE A 215 15.87 -9.13 -10.76
C ILE A 215 16.50 -8.37 -9.59
N HIS A 216 16.32 -8.87 -8.37
CA HIS A 216 16.85 -8.31 -7.13
C HIS A 216 17.68 -9.40 -6.41
N PRO A 217 18.95 -9.58 -6.80
CA PRO A 217 19.83 -10.55 -6.17
C PRO A 217 20.16 -10.24 -4.71
#